data_ba299cf33841b9c91db11d1c99b98e99
#
_entry.id   ba299cf33841b9c91db11d1c99b98e99
#
_cell.length_a   1.000
_cell.length_b   1.000
_cell.length_c   1.000
_cell.angle_alpha   90.00
_cell.angle_beta   90.00
_cell.angle_gamma   90.00
#
_symmetry.space_group_name_H-M   'P 1'
#
loop_
_entity.id
_entity.type
_entity.pdbx_description
1 polymer ?
#
loop_
_entity_poly.entity_id
_entity_poly.type
_entity_poly.pdbx_seq_one_letter_code
_entity_poly.pdbx_strand_id
1 'polypeptide(L)'
;DTKFYERFSSLIYIAALMSLLGLFVFGQTINGANSWYHFGTFSLQPSEFAKAATALALGKYMGDIQTNMRELKHQWRALLIILIPAMIIIPQPDPGSALVYAAFIFPLYREGLNYLFLILALSVAALFIGTLLIGPEGMIVVIVLLALALFLWQKRNRQRIVWQRYIMGILLTI
;
A
#
# COMPACT_ATOMS: atom_id res chain seq x y z
N ASP A 1 -6.01 -6.82 -28.54
CA ASP A 1 -7.09 -7.76 -28.30
C ASP A 1 -7.20 -8.02 -26.79
N THR A 2 -8.27 -7.55 -26.15
CA THR A 2 -8.48 -7.66 -24.69
C THR A 2 -8.41 -9.11 -24.20
N LYS A 3 -8.94 -10.06 -24.97
CA LYS A 3 -8.89 -11.49 -24.67
C LYS A 3 -7.47 -12.05 -24.55
N PHE A 4 -6.52 -11.48 -25.28
CA PHE A 4 -5.11 -11.85 -25.17
C PHE A 4 -4.57 -11.50 -23.79
N TYR A 5 -4.80 -10.27 -23.34
CA TYR A 5 -4.32 -9.80 -22.02
C TYR A 5 -5.00 -10.56 -20.87
N GLU A 6 -6.29 -10.86 -20.96
CA GLU A 6 -6.99 -11.68 -19.97
C GLU A 6 -6.39 -13.09 -19.88
N ARG A 7 -6.07 -13.70 -21.01
CA ARG A 7 -5.55 -15.08 -21.08
C ARG A 7 -4.13 -15.18 -20.54
N PHE A 8 -3.28 -14.20 -20.87
CA PHE A 8 -1.85 -14.23 -20.55
C PHE A 8 -1.45 -13.43 -19.30
N SER A 9 -2.36 -12.65 -18.72
CA SER A 9 -2.03 -11.81 -17.54
C SER A 9 -1.42 -12.59 -16.38
N SER A 10 -1.87 -13.79 -16.08
CA SER A 10 -1.31 -14.63 -15.03
C SER A 10 0.12 -15.08 -15.36
N LEU A 11 0.37 -15.44 -16.63
CA LEU A 11 1.71 -15.82 -17.09
C LEU A 11 2.67 -14.64 -17.07
N ILE A 12 2.21 -13.47 -17.55
CA ILE A 12 2.98 -12.21 -17.51
C ILE A 12 3.33 -11.82 -16.07
N TYR A 13 2.38 -11.97 -15.14
CA TYR A 13 2.59 -11.70 -13.74
C TYR A 13 3.65 -12.62 -13.11
N ILE A 14 3.56 -13.93 -13.36
CA ILE A 14 4.55 -14.91 -12.87
C ILE A 14 5.94 -14.62 -13.47
N ALA A 15 6.02 -14.34 -14.78
CA ALA A 15 7.27 -13.98 -15.43
C ALA A 15 7.90 -12.71 -14.82
N ALA A 16 7.08 -11.70 -14.52
CA ALA A 16 7.54 -10.48 -13.84
C ALA A 16 8.06 -10.77 -12.42
N LEU A 17 7.37 -11.62 -11.64
CA LEU A 17 7.85 -12.04 -10.32
C LEU A 17 9.19 -12.79 -10.40
N MET A 18 9.33 -13.72 -11.36
CA MET A 18 10.58 -14.43 -11.60
C MET A 18 11.72 -13.48 -11.99
N SER A 19 11.41 -12.45 -12.80
CA SER A 19 12.37 -11.40 -13.14
C SER A 19 12.79 -10.57 -11.92
N LEU A 20 11.87 -10.23 -11.02
CA LEU A 20 12.19 -9.56 -9.76
C LEU A 20 13.07 -10.42 -8.84
N LEU A 21 12.75 -11.72 -8.74
CA LEU A 21 13.58 -12.67 -7.96
C LEU A 21 14.97 -12.84 -8.57
N GLY A 22 15.08 -12.84 -9.88
CA GLY A 22 16.35 -12.93 -10.59
C GLY A 22 17.32 -11.79 -10.27
N LEU A 23 16.83 -10.62 -9.85
CA LEU A 23 17.68 -9.49 -9.44
C LEU A 23 18.56 -9.80 -8.22
N PHE A 24 18.15 -10.72 -7.34
CA PHE A 24 18.99 -11.13 -6.20
C PHE A 24 20.26 -11.87 -6.64
N VAL A 25 20.25 -12.46 -7.84
CA VAL A 25 21.38 -13.22 -8.38
C VAL A 25 22.13 -12.43 -9.45
N PHE A 26 21.41 -11.75 -10.34
CA PHE A 26 21.96 -11.11 -11.54
C PHE A 26 21.83 -9.59 -11.53
N GLY A 27 21.27 -9.00 -10.47
CA GLY A 27 21.07 -7.56 -10.36
C GLY A 27 22.39 -6.81 -10.17
N GLN A 28 22.43 -5.60 -10.69
CA GLN A 28 23.52 -4.65 -10.46
C GLN A 28 23.03 -3.47 -9.63
N THR A 29 23.92 -3.01 -8.74
CA THR A 29 23.62 -1.89 -7.85
C THR A 29 23.87 -0.57 -8.57
N ILE A 30 22.81 0.23 -8.77
CA ILE A 30 22.89 1.58 -9.30
C ILE A 30 22.29 2.51 -8.25
N ASN A 31 23.01 3.57 -7.89
CA ASN A 31 22.60 4.53 -6.86
C ASN A 31 22.16 3.89 -5.52
N GLY A 32 22.80 2.78 -5.15
CA GLY A 32 22.51 2.06 -3.90
C GLY A 32 21.35 1.06 -3.97
N ALA A 33 20.61 0.98 -5.09
CA ALA A 33 19.54 0.01 -5.29
C ALA A 33 19.97 -1.13 -6.23
N ASN A 34 19.78 -2.38 -5.80
CA ASN A 34 20.07 -3.57 -6.62
C ASN A 34 18.83 -3.96 -7.44
N SER A 35 18.39 -3.07 -8.34
CA SER A 35 17.11 -3.14 -9.05
C SER A 35 17.22 -3.14 -10.57
N TRP A 36 18.44 -3.26 -11.10
CA TRP A 36 18.68 -3.12 -12.53
C TRP A 36 19.35 -4.35 -13.15
N TYR A 37 18.90 -4.74 -14.33
CA TYR A 37 19.67 -5.60 -15.25
C TYR A 37 20.43 -4.74 -16.22
N HIS A 38 21.74 -4.95 -16.33
CA HIS A 38 22.61 -4.28 -17.27
C HIS A 38 22.94 -5.19 -18.46
N PHE A 39 22.65 -4.71 -19.67
CA PHE A 39 22.97 -5.35 -20.94
C PHE A 39 23.85 -4.41 -21.79
N GLY A 40 25.10 -4.22 -21.37
CA GLY A 40 26.02 -3.30 -22.05
C GLY A 40 25.56 -1.84 -21.93
N THR A 41 25.05 -1.26 -23.03
CA THR A 41 24.56 0.12 -23.07
C THR A 41 23.12 0.30 -22.61
N PHE A 42 22.39 -0.78 -22.38
CA PHE A 42 20.97 -0.76 -21.99
C PHE A 42 20.79 -1.28 -20.58
N SER A 43 19.97 -0.57 -19.79
CA SER A 43 19.59 -0.97 -18.43
C SER A 43 18.09 -1.15 -18.35
N LEU A 44 17.64 -2.25 -17.73
CA LEU A 44 16.23 -2.59 -17.58
C LEU A 44 15.93 -2.72 -16.10
N GLN A 45 14.85 -2.05 -15.67
CA GLN A 45 14.35 -2.14 -14.30
C GLN A 45 13.11 -3.03 -14.26
N PRO A 46 13.21 -4.27 -13.74
CA PRO A 46 12.10 -5.21 -13.72
C PRO A 46 10.88 -4.74 -12.92
N SER A 47 11.08 -3.88 -11.91
CA SER A 47 9.99 -3.34 -11.10
C SER A 47 8.99 -2.53 -11.92
N GLU A 48 9.42 -1.85 -13.01
CA GLU A 48 8.51 -1.12 -13.90
C GLU A 48 7.57 -2.06 -14.64
N PHE A 49 8.10 -3.17 -15.15
CA PHE A 49 7.29 -4.21 -15.80
C PHE A 49 6.40 -4.95 -14.79
N ALA A 50 6.90 -5.18 -13.58
CA ALA A 50 6.12 -5.84 -12.54
C ALA A 50 4.91 -5.01 -12.11
N LYS A 51 4.99 -3.67 -12.10
CA LYS A 51 3.84 -2.79 -11.86
C LYS A 51 2.76 -2.98 -12.94
N ALA A 52 3.15 -2.99 -14.22
CA ALA A 52 2.22 -3.22 -15.32
C ALA A 52 1.62 -4.64 -15.28
N ALA A 53 2.43 -5.65 -15.01
CA ALA A 53 1.99 -7.04 -14.86
C ALA A 53 1.00 -7.20 -13.69
N THR A 54 1.25 -6.52 -12.58
CA THR A 54 0.35 -6.50 -11.41
C THR A 54 -0.99 -5.83 -11.75
N ALA A 55 -0.97 -4.72 -12.50
CA ALA A 55 -2.18 -4.05 -12.98
C ALA A 55 -3.04 -5.00 -13.83
N LEU A 56 -2.42 -5.73 -14.76
CA LEU A 56 -3.10 -6.70 -15.61
C LEU A 56 -3.68 -7.87 -14.81
N ALA A 57 -2.90 -8.44 -13.88
CA ALA A 57 -3.34 -9.55 -13.04
C ALA A 57 -4.49 -9.14 -12.11
N LEU A 58 -4.40 -7.93 -11.53
CA LEU A 58 -5.44 -7.38 -10.67
C LEU A 58 -6.72 -7.06 -11.46
N GLY A 59 -6.58 -6.45 -12.65
CA GLY A 59 -7.69 -6.17 -13.54
C GLY A 59 -8.44 -7.45 -13.97
N LYS A 60 -7.70 -8.52 -14.32
CA LYS A 60 -8.27 -9.84 -14.58
C LYS A 60 -9.02 -10.38 -13.36
N TYR A 61 -8.41 -10.33 -12.19
CA TYR A 61 -9.00 -10.84 -10.97
C TYR A 61 -10.30 -10.11 -10.61
N MET A 62 -10.31 -8.77 -10.73
CA MET A 62 -11.50 -7.95 -10.45
C MET A 62 -12.60 -8.09 -11.51
N GLY A 63 -12.22 -8.36 -12.76
CA GLY A 63 -13.15 -8.57 -13.88
C GLY A 63 -13.84 -9.92 -13.88
N ASP A 64 -13.41 -10.87 -13.05
CA ASP A 64 -14.06 -12.18 -12.93
C ASP A 64 -15.41 -12.04 -12.23
N ILE A 65 -16.47 -12.58 -12.87
CA ILE A 65 -17.86 -12.55 -12.38
C ILE A 65 -18.00 -13.17 -10.98
N GLN A 66 -17.12 -14.11 -10.63
CA GLN A 66 -17.13 -14.78 -9.34
C GLN A 66 -16.45 -13.97 -8.22
N THR A 67 -15.79 -12.86 -8.56
CA THR A 67 -15.06 -12.03 -7.59
C THR A 67 -15.98 -10.99 -6.96
N ASN A 68 -16.20 -11.13 -5.66
CA ASN A 68 -16.96 -10.15 -4.87
C ASN A 68 -16.02 -9.49 -3.83
N MET A 69 -15.64 -8.22 -4.07
CA MET A 69 -14.72 -7.49 -3.20
C MET A 69 -15.28 -7.17 -1.81
N ARG A 70 -16.55 -7.43 -1.54
CA ARG A 70 -17.14 -7.33 -0.19
C ARG A 70 -16.80 -8.52 0.70
N GLU A 71 -16.36 -9.63 0.11
CA GLU A 71 -15.95 -10.82 0.85
C GLU A 71 -14.46 -10.76 1.20
N LEU A 72 -14.13 -11.03 2.46
CA LEU A 72 -12.74 -11.01 2.97
C LEU A 72 -11.80 -11.92 2.16
N LYS A 73 -12.29 -13.08 1.72
CA LYS A 73 -11.53 -14.02 0.90
C LYS A 73 -11.00 -13.39 -0.39
N HIS A 74 -11.83 -12.61 -1.08
CA HIS A 74 -11.46 -11.94 -2.32
C HIS A 74 -10.58 -10.73 -2.07
N GLN A 75 -10.83 -9.99 -0.98
CA GLN A 75 -9.97 -8.89 -0.55
C GLN A 75 -8.53 -9.37 -0.30
N TRP A 76 -8.35 -10.46 0.46
CA TRP A 76 -7.02 -11.01 0.74
C TRP A 76 -6.30 -11.49 -0.52
N ARG A 77 -7.00 -12.12 -1.47
CA ARG A 77 -6.40 -12.56 -2.73
C ARG A 77 -5.94 -11.37 -3.58
N ALA A 78 -6.75 -10.33 -3.69
CA ALA A 78 -6.38 -9.11 -4.40
C ALA A 78 -5.19 -8.40 -3.74
N LEU A 79 -5.18 -8.32 -2.40
CA LEU A 79 -4.05 -7.77 -1.64
C LEU A 79 -2.77 -8.59 -1.84
N LEU A 80 -2.84 -9.91 -1.89
CA LEU A 80 -1.67 -10.75 -2.15
C LEU A 80 -1.08 -10.50 -3.54
N ILE A 81 -1.90 -10.27 -4.58
CA ILE A 81 -1.42 -9.92 -5.92
C ILE A 81 -0.59 -8.62 -5.88
N ILE A 82 -0.93 -7.67 -5.02
CA ILE A 82 -0.21 -6.40 -4.86
C ILE A 82 1.00 -6.56 -3.95
N LEU A 83 0.85 -7.27 -2.83
CA LEU A 83 1.87 -7.35 -1.79
C LEU A 83 3.06 -8.22 -2.19
N ILE A 84 2.85 -9.30 -2.93
CA ILE A 84 3.94 -10.22 -3.32
C ILE A 84 5.06 -9.47 -4.06
N PRO A 85 4.81 -8.75 -5.18
CA PRO A 85 5.88 -8.03 -5.85
C PRO A 85 6.46 -6.90 -4.98
N ALA A 86 5.63 -6.18 -4.21
CA ALA A 86 6.11 -5.13 -3.30
C ALA A 86 7.08 -5.71 -2.25
N MET A 87 6.77 -6.85 -1.66
CA MET A 87 7.64 -7.54 -0.69
C MET A 87 8.95 -8.04 -1.30
N ILE A 88 8.97 -8.41 -2.58
CA ILE A 88 10.20 -8.79 -3.29
C ILE A 88 11.08 -7.56 -3.56
N ILE A 89 10.48 -6.38 -3.80
CA ILE A 89 11.20 -5.13 -4.10
C ILE A 89 11.82 -4.51 -2.83
N ILE A 90 11.19 -4.62 -1.67
CA ILE A 90 11.70 -4.01 -0.41
C ILE A 90 13.15 -4.40 -0.10
N PRO A 91 13.57 -5.69 -0.18
CA PRO A 91 14.97 -6.08 0.07
C PRO A 91 15.95 -5.62 -1.00
N GLN A 92 15.49 -5.10 -2.15
CA GLN A 92 16.32 -4.61 -3.26
C GLN A 92 16.76 -3.15 -3.09
N PRO A 93 16.78 -2.58 -1.90
CA PRO A 93 16.77 -1.18 -1.46
C PRO A 93 16.14 -0.20 -2.47
N ASP A 94 14.94 -0.53 -2.96
CA ASP A 94 14.13 0.34 -3.85
C ASP A 94 12.75 0.63 -3.21
N PRO A 95 12.71 1.34 -2.08
CA PRO A 95 11.46 1.60 -1.37
C PRO A 95 10.51 2.50 -2.17
N GLY A 96 11.04 3.32 -3.09
CA GLY A 96 10.23 4.15 -3.98
C GLY A 96 9.35 3.32 -4.90
N SER A 97 9.93 2.31 -5.58
CA SER A 97 9.18 1.39 -6.43
C SER A 97 8.17 0.57 -5.62
N ALA A 98 8.53 0.12 -4.42
CA ALA A 98 7.61 -0.61 -3.54
C ALA A 98 6.41 0.26 -3.12
N LEU A 99 6.62 1.56 -2.83
CA LEU A 99 5.57 2.48 -2.43
C LEU A 99 4.50 2.68 -3.51
N VAL A 100 4.89 2.64 -4.79
CA VAL A 100 3.95 2.78 -5.92
C VAL A 100 2.85 1.72 -5.88
N TYR A 101 3.13 0.53 -5.32
CA TYR A 101 2.11 -0.52 -5.17
C TYR A 101 0.96 -0.13 -4.24
N ALA A 102 1.15 0.84 -3.34
CA ALA A 102 0.07 1.39 -2.53
C ALA A 102 -1.04 2.04 -3.39
N ALA A 103 -0.72 2.52 -4.59
CA ALA A 103 -1.71 3.09 -5.50
C ALA A 103 -2.75 2.06 -5.99
N PHE A 104 -2.42 0.77 -6.01
CA PHE A 104 -3.38 -0.28 -6.39
C PHE A 104 -4.52 -0.46 -5.38
N ILE A 105 -4.41 0.12 -4.19
CA ILE A 105 -5.50 0.11 -3.19
C ILE A 105 -6.68 0.98 -3.65
N PHE A 106 -6.45 2.04 -4.46
CA PHE A 106 -7.53 2.90 -4.95
C PHE A 106 -8.57 2.17 -5.81
N PRO A 107 -8.18 1.43 -6.88
CA PRO A 107 -9.17 0.64 -7.63
C PRO A 107 -9.85 -0.42 -6.78
N LEU A 108 -9.15 -1.06 -5.85
CA LEU A 108 -9.75 -2.03 -4.93
C LEU A 108 -10.79 -1.40 -4.01
N TYR A 109 -10.50 -0.21 -3.49
CA TYR A 109 -11.44 0.55 -2.66
C TYR A 109 -12.71 0.90 -3.44
N ARG A 110 -12.58 1.30 -4.71
CA ARG A 110 -13.73 1.58 -5.58
C ARG A 110 -14.61 0.35 -5.78
N GLU A 111 -14.03 -0.84 -5.84
CA GLU A 111 -14.74 -2.12 -6.00
C GLU A 111 -15.28 -2.69 -4.67
N GLY A 112 -15.05 -2.02 -3.53
CA GLY A 112 -15.65 -2.37 -2.25
C GLY A 112 -14.70 -2.90 -1.18
N LEU A 113 -13.38 -2.71 -1.35
CA LEU A 113 -12.41 -2.96 -0.30
C LEU A 113 -12.71 -2.07 0.92
N ASN A 114 -12.49 -2.60 2.12
CA ASN A 114 -12.69 -1.85 3.36
C ASN A 114 -11.79 -0.58 3.37
N TYR A 115 -12.38 0.57 3.73
CA TYR A 115 -11.70 1.86 3.80
C TYR A 115 -10.47 1.87 4.73
N LEU A 116 -10.38 0.96 5.70
CA LEU A 116 -9.23 0.84 6.58
C LEU A 116 -7.93 0.53 5.82
N PHE A 117 -7.99 -0.28 4.77
CA PHE A 117 -6.83 -0.55 3.92
C PHE A 117 -6.38 0.68 3.14
N LEU A 118 -7.33 1.52 2.70
CA LEU A 118 -7.02 2.79 2.05
C LEU A 118 -6.32 3.75 3.02
N ILE A 119 -6.86 3.90 4.23
CA ILE A 119 -6.24 4.75 5.27
C ILE A 119 -4.84 4.24 5.60
N LEU A 120 -4.66 2.92 5.75
CA LEU A 120 -3.37 2.32 6.03
C LEU A 120 -2.35 2.61 4.91
N ALA A 121 -2.73 2.40 3.65
CA ALA A 121 -1.87 2.66 2.50
C ALA A 121 -1.47 4.14 2.40
N LEU A 122 -2.43 5.05 2.58
CA LEU A 122 -2.16 6.50 2.61
C LEU A 122 -1.28 6.91 3.78
N SER A 123 -1.46 6.29 4.95
CA SER A 123 -0.62 6.55 6.13
C SER A 123 0.81 6.12 5.90
N VAL A 124 1.03 4.92 5.33
CA VAL A 124 2.37 4.43 4.98
C VAL A 124 3.04 5.36 3.97
N ALA A 125 2.31 5.77 2.93
CA ALA A 125 2.82 6.70 1.93
C ALA A 125 3.18 8.06 2.54
N ALA A 126 2.32 8.61 3.39
CA ALA A 126 2.55 9.89 4.06
C ALA A 126 3.76 9.82 5.01
N LEU A 127 3.90 8.72 5.77
CA LEU A 127 5.06 8.50 6.65
C LEU A 127 6.36 8.39 5.85
N PHE A 128 6.34 7.67 4.74
CA PHE A 128 7.50 7.52 3.88
C PHE A 128 7.93 8.86 3.28
N ILE A 129 7.00 9.57 2.65
CA ILE A 129 7.27 10.89 2.04
C ILE A 129 7.70 11.90 3.11
N GLY A 130 7.02 11.92 4.27
CA GLY A 130 7.36 12.79 5.38
C GLY A 130 8.78 12.54 5.90
N THR A 131 9.18 11.26 6.01
CA THR A 131 10.54 10.89 6.44
C THR A 131 11.61 11.38 5.44
N LEU A 132 11.30 11.34 4.13
CA LEU A 132 12.20 11.88 3.10
C LEU A 132 12.33 13.41 3.15
N LEU A 133 11.25 14.12 3.50
CA LEU A 133 11.23 15.59 3.52
C LEU A 133 11.83 16.18 4.78
N ILE A 134 11.55 15.61 5.96
CA ILE A 134 11.86 16.19 7.27
C ILE A 134 12.97 15.40 7.97
N GLY A 135 13.37 14.26 7.43
CA GLY A 135 14.27 13.32 8.07
C GLY A 135 13.58 12.45 9.13
N PRO A 136 14.22 11.34 9.55
CA PRO A 136 13.63 10.38 10.49
C PRO A 136 13.39 11.00 11.88
N GLU A 137 14.29 11.85 12.36
CA GLU A 137 14.16 12.52 13.67
C GLU A 137 12.98 13.49 13.69
N GLY A 138 12.85 14.32 12.64
CA GLY A 138 11.73 15.25 12.49
C GLY A 138 10.38 14.53 12.40
N MET A 139 10.33 13.39 11.72
CA MET A 139 9.12 12.59 11.59
C MET A 139 8.69 11.97 12.93
N ILE A 140 9.64 11.52 13.75
CA ILE A 140 9.34 11.04 15.11
C ILE A 140 8.70 12.15 15.93
N VAL A 141 9.24 13.38 15.88
CA VAL A 141 8.66 14.52 16.59
C VAL A 141 7.23 14.81 16.13
N VAL A 142 6.97 14.80 14.82
CA VAL A 142 5.62 15.00 14.26
C VAL A 142 4.66 13.92 14.76
N ILE A 143 5.05 12.64 14.75
CA ILE A 143 4.22 11.53 15.23
C ILE A 143 3.90 11.70 16.72
N VAL A 144 4.90 12.05 17.54
CA VAL A 144 4.73 12.25 18.98
C VAL A 144 3.78 13.43 19.24
N LEU A 145 3.93 14.54 18.52
CA LEU A 145 3.04 15.69 18.65
C LEU A 145 1.60 15.37 18.26
N LEU A 146 1.41 14.62 17.16
CA LEU A 146 0.08 14.17 16.74
C LEU A 146 -0.55 13.21 17.77
N ALA A 147 0.21 12.27 18.29
CA ALA A 147 -0.25 11.35 19.33
C ALA A 147 -0.66 12.11 20.61
N LEU A 148 0.15 13.10 21.03
CA LEU A 148 -0.14 13.96 22.16
C LEU A 148 -1.40 14.79 21.94
N ALA A 149 -1.54 15.40 20.75
CA ALA A 149 -2.72 16.17 20.37
C ALA A 149 -3.99 15.32 20.39
N LEU A 150 -3.94 14.11 19.84
CA LEU A 150 -5.05 13.15 19.86
C LEU A 150 -5.39 12.71 21.29
N PHE A 151 -4.39 12.46 22.13
CA PHE A 151 -4.60 12.11 23.54
C PHE A 151 -5.28 13.23 24.30
N LEU A 152 -4.81 14.48 24.15
CA LEU A 152 -5.41 15.66 24.77
C LEU A 152 -6.84 15.91 24.27
N TRP A 153 -7.09 15.75 22.98
CA TRP A 153 -8.42 15.87 22.39
C TRP A 153 -9.38 14.79 22.93
N GLN A 154 -8.91 13.55 23.03
CA GLN A 154 -9.71 12.44 23.57
C GLN A 154 -10.02 12.64 25.07
N LYS A 155 -9.04 13.10 25.85
CA LYS A 155 -9.23 13.46 27.28
C LYS A 155 -10.25 14.60 27.43
N ARG A 156 -10.17 15.63 26.59
CA ARG A 156 -11.12 16.75 26.58
C ARG A 156 -12.53 16.32 26.20
N ASN A 157 -12.66 15.43 25.22
CA ASN A 157 -13.97 14.88 24.81
C ASN A 157 -14.60 14.00 25.89
N ARG A 158 -13.80 13.16 26.59
CA ARG A 158 -14.30 12.37 27.70
C ARG A 158 -14.82 13.25 28.84
N GLN A 159 -14.14 14.33 29.15
CA GLN A 159 -14.62 15.28 30.18
C GLN A 159 -15.94 15.95 29.76
N ARG A 160 -16.11 16.34 28.50
CA ARG A 160 -17.36 16.92 27.98
C ARG A 160 -18.54 15.95 28.09
N ILE A 161 -18.33 14.68 27.75
CA ILE A 161 -19.37 13.63 27.82
C ILE A 161 -19.78 13.38 29.26
N VAL A 162 -18.85 13.36 30.20
CA VAL A 162 -19.11 13.19 31.65
C VAL A 162 -19.91 14.39 32.14
N TRP A 163 -19.52 15.62 31.83
CA TRP A 163 -20.22 16.85 32.23
C TRP A 163 -21.63 16.90 31.65
N GLN A 164 -21.84 16.55 30.40
CA GLN A 164 -23.18 16.51 29.79
C GLN A 164 -24.09 15.48 30.49
N ARG A 165 -23.58 14.31 30.89
CA ARG A 165 -24.32 13.32 31.65
C ARG A 165 -24.70 13.83 33.06
N TYR A 166 -23.81 14.53 33.73
CA TYR A 166 -24.11 15.13 35.03
C TYR A 166 -25.17 16.22 34.91
N ILE A 167 -25.08 17.10 33.93
CA ILE A 167 -26.08 18.16 33.72
C ILE A 167 -27.45 17.57 33.37
N MET A 168 -27.52 16.57 32.50
CA MET A 168 -28.77 15.87 32.18
C MET A 168 -29.34 15.12 33.37
N GLY A 169 -28.49 14.52 34.21
CA GLY A 169 -28.95 13.88 35.45
C GLY A 169 -29.59 14.86 36.43
N ILE A 170 -29.03 16.05 36.60
CA ILE A 170 -29.55 17.10 37.47
C ILE A 170 -30.88 17.68 36.91
N LEU A 171 -30.99 17.87 35.57
CA LEU A 171 -32.21 18.35 34.93
C LEU A 171 -33.37 17.34 34.99
N LEU A 172 -33.11 16.07 35.12
CA LEU A 172 -34.13 15.00 35.25
C LEU A 172 -34.58 14.78 36.70
N THR A 173 -33.90 15.38 37.69
CA THR A 173 -34.23 15.25 39.12
C THR A 173 -34.88 16.50 39.71
N ILE A 174 -35.13 17.54 38.87
CA ILE A 174 -35.93 18.71 39.16
C ILE A 174 -37.26 18.62 38.41
#